data_0cf64cc6693a9a26c4cbfc48987d9493
#
_entry.id   0cf64cc6693a9a26c4cbfc48987d9493
#
_cell.length_a   1.000
_cell.length_b   1.000
_cell.length_c   1.000
_cell.angle_alpha   90.00
_cell.angle_beta   90.00
_cell.angle_gamma   90.00
#
_symmetry.space_group_name_H-M   'P 1'
#
loop_
_entity.id
_entity.type
_entity.pdbx_description
1 polymer ?
#
loop_
_entity_poly.entity_id
_entity_poly.type
_entity_poly.pdbx_seq_one_letter_code
_entity_poly.pdbx_strand_id
1 'polypeptide(L)'
;MMYIVIIVLSLAVIALTVAVVRMRVCINRARKSERMKQVFLQNIDHEIRVPLKMFHTLAETVGKEDLYLSKNEKRNISEQMVYNSNLIGTLLDEVMMFTGASEFGHKLWMESFSPNALCRRCLEANMQSIYHQKSVRLVFQRELSDEFFIKTDRHLVELIVSKLVINACKFTEQGTITIGCNTTTRPDWLTIYVCDTGGGIPENRRNSLFSYFEEPDDLQDEAELDLSICRRVAKNLGGELQYDEGYQQGTRMMLILPLH
;
A
#
# COMPACT_ATOMS: atom_id res chain seq x y z
N MET A 1 20.05 16.19 58.81
CA MET A 1 18.60 16.01 58.48
C MET A 1 18.13 16.91 57.35
N MET A 2 18.35 18.23 57.40
CA MET A 2 17.88 19.20 56.38
C MET A 2 18.36 18.88 54.94
N TYR A 3 19.60 18.48 54.73
CA TYR A 3 20.12 18.11 53.41
C TYR A 3 19.48 16.85 52.82
N ILE A 4 19.12 15.86 53.62
CA ILE A 4 18.44 14.64 53.18
C ILE A 4 17.04 14.98 52.70
N VAL A 5 16.31 15.86 53.38
CA VAL A 5 14.98 16.31 52.98
C VAL A 5 15.03 17.08 51.67
N ILE A 6 16.03 17.93 51.45
CA ILE A 6 16.21 18.67 50.21
C ILE A 6 16.51 17.72 49.03
N ILE A 7 17.36 16.71 49.25
CA ILE A 7 17.67 15.71 48.20
C ILE A 7 16.42 14.90 47.86
N VAL A 8 15.63 14.45 48.81
CA VAL A 8 14.39 13.70 48.58
C VAL A 8 13.38 14.55 47.83
N LEU A 9 13.19 15.82 48.18
CA LEU A 9 12.30 16.74 47.49
C LEU A 9 12.75 17.00 46.03
N SER A 10 14.06 17.20 45.81
CA SER A 10 14.57 17.40 44.44
C SER A 10 14.40 16.16 43.58
N LEU A 11 14.62 14.95 44.09
CA LEU A 11 14.36 13.70 43.38
C LEU A 11 12.87 13.51 43.09
N ALA A 12 11.99 13.87 44.01
CA ALA A 12 10.53 13.81 43.79
C ALA A 12 10.09 14.79 42.68
N VAL A 13 10.65 16.01 42.66
CA VAL A 13 10.38 16.99 41.60
C VAL A 13 10.85 16.48 40.21
N ILE A 14 12.07 15.91 40.17
CA ILE A 14 12.61 15.32 38.94
C ILE A 14 11.71 14.15 38.45
N ALA A 15 11.33 13.26 39.36
CA ALA A 15 10.45 12.15 39.01
C ALA A 15 9.09 12.63 38.49
N LEU A 16 8.50 13.66 39.09
CA LEU A 16 7.24 14.26 38.67
C LEU A 16 7.38 14.93 37.31
N THR A 17 8.43 15.67 37.05
CA THR A 17 8.67 16.30 35.75
C THR A 17 8.86 15.27 34.66
N VAL A 18 9.60 14.19 34.89
CA VAL A 18 9.74 13.07 33.94
C VAL A 18 8.39 12.40 33.68
N ALA A 19 7.58 12.16 34.72
CA ALA A 19 6.24 11.59 34.56
C ALA A 19 5.32 12.49 33.73
N VAL A 20 5.31 13.80 33.97
CA VAL A 20 4.53 14.79 33.19
C VAL A 20 4.97 14.84 31.74
N VAL A 21 6.28 14.83 31.46
CA VAL A 21 6.81 14.80 30.09
C VAL A 21 6.38 13.52 29.36
N ARG A 22 6.54 12.36 30.01
CA ARG A 22 6.09 11.07 29.43
C ARG A 22 4.59 11.06 29.15
N MET A 23 3.78 11.59 30.09
CA MET A 23 2.33 11.68 29.90
C MET A 23 1.98 12.59 28.72
N ARG A 24 2.61 13.77 28.60
CA ARG A 24 2.40 14.67 27.44
C ARG A 24 2.78 14.01 26.12
N VAL A 25 3.90 13.30 26.06
CA VAL A 25 4.31 12.55 24.87
C VAL A 25 3.27 11.48 24.51
N CYS A 26 2.77 10.74 25.50
CA CYS A 26 1.74 9.72 25.29
C CYS A 26 0.42 10.33 24.78
N ILE A 27 -0.05 11.42 25.40
CA ILE A 27 -1.27 12.12 24.97
C ILE A 27 -1.11 12.69 23.55
N ASN A 28 0.04 13.27 23.23
CA ASN A 28 0.30 13.80 21.90
C ASN A 28 0.30 12.69 20.85
N ARG A 29 0.93 11.53 21.14
CA ARG A 29 0.88 10.36 20.26
C ARG A 29 -0.54 9.85 20.04
N ALA A 30 -1.34 9.75 21.10
CA ALA A 30 -2.74 9.33 21.01
C ALA A 30 -3.58 10.30 20.17
N ARG A 31 -3.48 11.61 20.42
CA ARG A 31 -4.18 12.64 19.63
C ARG A 31 -3.78 12.63 18.16
N LYS A 32 -2.48 12.41 17.90
CA LYS A 32 -1.93 12.33 16.56
C LYS A 32 -2.48 11.11 15.82
N SER A 33 -2.49 9.94 16.47
CA SER A 33 -3.09 8.72 15.93
C SER A 33 -4.58 8.91 15.59
N GLU A 34 -5.33 9.61 16.45
CA GLU A 34 -6.76 9.86 16.21
C GLU A 34 -7.00 10.81 15.04
N ARG A 35 -6.20 11.89 14.92
CA ARG A 35 -6.27 12.78 13.75
C ARG A 35 -5.99 12.05 12.44
N MET A 36 -4.97 11.17 12.44
CA MET A 36 -4.65 10.39 11.26
C MET A 36 -5.76 9.42 10.87
N LYS A 37 -6.41 8.79 11.86
CA LYS A 37 -7.60 7.98 11.59
C LYS A 37 -8.69 8.79 10.90
N GLN A 38 -8.92 10.03 11.33
CA GLN A 38 -9.92 10.91 10.72
C GLN A 38 -9.53 11.29 9.28
N VAL A 39 -8.29 11.69 9.03
CA VAL A 39 -7.81 12.04 7.68
C VAL A 39 -7.89 10.83 6.75
N PHE A 40 -7.44 9.66 7.22
CA PHE A 40 -7.54 8.42 6.45
C PHE A 40 -9.00 8.09 6.09
N LEU A 41 -9.91 8.14 7.06
CA LEU A 41 -11.33 7.86 6.80
C LEU A 41 -11.96 8.88 5.84
N GLN A 42 -11.56 10.16 5.88
CA GLN A 42 -12.01 11.16 4.93
C GLN A 42 -11.49 10.88 3.50
N ASN A 43 -10.24 10.50 3.36
CA ASN A 43 -9.66 10.16 2.06
C ASN A 43 -10.35 8.92 1.48
N ILE A 44 -10.52 7.87 2.28
CA ILE A 44 -11.22 6.65 1.87
C ILE A 44 -12.69 6.94 1.49
N ASP A 45 -13.41 7.77 2.24
CA ASP A 45 -14.79 8.15 1.87
C ASP A 45 -14.82 8.77 0.45
N HIS A 46 -13.85 9.64 0.14
CA HIS A 46 -13.75 10.23 -1.19
C HIS A 46 -13.41 9.18 -2.26
N GLU A 47 -12.41 8.33 -2.00
CA GLU A 47 -11.95 7.30 -2.92
C GLU A 47 -13.00 6.20 -3.18
N ILE A 48 -13.82 5.84 -2.19
CA ILE A 48 -14.94 4.89 -2.36
C ILE A 48 -16.09 5.53 -3.14
N ARG A 49 -16.37 6.80 -2.93
CA ARG A 49 -17.50 7.50 -3.55
C ARG A 49 -17.42 7.57 -5.06
N VAL A 50 -16.21 7.71 -5.61
CA VAL A 50 -15.96 7.78 -7.06
C VAL A 50 -16.30 6.47 -7.76
N PRO A 51 -15.70 5.31 -7.42
CA PRO A 51 -16.03 4.04 -8.07
C PRO A 51 -17.47 3.60 -7.80
N LEU A 52 -18.04 3.91 -6.65
CA LEU A 52 -19.44 3.63 -6.35
C LEU A 52 -20.39 4.40 -7.26
N LYS A 53 -20.11 5.69 -7.51
CA LYS A 53 -20.87 6.52 -8.45
C LYS A 53 -20.75 6.00 -9.88
N MET A 54 -19.53 5.60 -10.30
CA MET A 54 -19.30 4.98 -11.61
C MET A 54 -20.08 3.67 -11.75
N PHE A 55 -20.01 2.81 -10.74
CA PHE A 55 -20.77 1.56 -10.71
C PHE A 55 -22.28 1.82 -10.84
N HIS A 56 -22.81 2.80 -10.13
CA HIS A 56 -24.22 3.19 -10.20
C HIS A 56 -24.60 3.68 -11.61
N THR A 57 -23.79 4.58 -12.21
CA THR A 57 -24.03 5.08 -13.57
C THR A 57 -24.01 3.96 -14.62
N LEU A 58 -23.08 3.01 -14.51
CA LEU A 58 -23.00 1.86 -15.40
C LEU A 58 -24.23 0.95 -15.24
N ALA A 59 -24.67 0.70 -13.99
CA ALA A 59 -25.87 -0.08 -13.69
C ALA A 59 -27.14 0.58 -14.25
N GLU A 60 -27.30 1.90 -14.09
CA GLU A 60 -28.40 2.65 -14.69
C GLU A 60 -28.39 2.59 -16.23
N THR A 61 -27.20 2.61 -16.83
CA THR A 61 -27.05 2.50 -18.29
C THR A 61 -27.55 1.16 -18.80
N VAL A 62 -27.24 0.08 -18.09
CA VAL A 62 -27.71 -1.28 -18.43
C VAL A 62 -29.22 -1.44 -18.20
N GLY A 63 -29.77 -0.74 -17.19
CA GLY A 63 -31.19 -0.81 -16.83
C GLY A 63 -32.13 0.00 -17.70
N LYS A 64 -31.63 0.80 -18.65
CA LYS A 64 -32.48 1.56 -19.58
C LYS A 64 -33.06 0.64 -20.67
N GLU A 65 -34.37 0.45 -20.68
CA GLU A 65 -35.09 -0.43 -21.62
C GLU A 65 -34.96 0.03 -23.07
N ASP A 66 -34.83 1.33 -23.32
CA ASP A 66 -34.76 1.91 -24.67
C ASP A 66 -33.34 1.95 -25.28
N LEU A 67 -32.31 1.49 -24.54
CA LEU A 67 -30.92 1.56 -24.98
C LEU A 67 -30.44 0.25 -25.60
N TYR A 68 -30.31 0.24 -26.92
CA TYR A 68 -29.77 -0.92 -27.66
C TYR A 68 -28.23 -0.93 -27.51
N LEU A 69 -27.71 -1.73 -26.58
CA LEU A 69 -26.28 -1.93 -26.38
C LEU A 69 -25.77 -3.08 -27.26
N SER A 70 -24.75 -2.82 -28.05
CA SER A 70 -24.01 -3.84 -28.79
C SER A 70 -23.30 -4.82 -27.83
N LYS A 71 -22.92 -5.99 -28.35
CA LYS A 71 -22.19 -7.00 -27.56
C LYS A 71 -20.88 -6.47 -26.99
N ASN A 72 -20.17 -5.59 -27.71
CA ASN A 72 -18.93 -4.99 -27.25
C ASN A 72 -19.18 -3.96 -26.15
N GLU A 73 -20.22 -3.13 -26.27
CA GLU A 73 -20.58 -2.16 -25.22
C GLU A 73 -20.99 -2.87 -23.92
N LYS A 74 -21.80 -3.92 -24.01
CA LYS A 74 -22.16 -4.74 -22.84
C LYS A 74 -20.93 -5.34 -22.17
N ARG A 75 -19.95 -5.82 -22.94
CA ARG A 75 -18.72 -6.36 -22.41
C ARG A 75 -17.89 -5.28 -21.71
N ASN A 76 -17.71 -4.12 -22.33
CA ASN A 76 -16.99 -3.00 -21.73
C ASN A 76 -17.63 -2.52 -20.44
N ILE A 77 -18.96 -2.40 -20.41
CA ILE A 77 -19.68 -2.02 -19.19
C ILE A 77 -19.46 -3.06 -18.09
N SER A 78 -19.57 -4.35 -18.42
CA SER A 78 -19.33 -5.43 -17.47
C SER A 78 -17.90 -5.40 -16.92
N GLU A 79 -16.90 -5.21 -17.77
CA GLU A 79 -15.48 -5.10 -17.36
C GLU A 79 -15.25 -3.90 -16.43
N GLN A 80 -15.86 -2.75 -16.73
CA GLN A 80 -15.79 -1.55 -15.87
C GLN A 80 -16.52 -1.75 -14.54
N MET A 81 -17.66 -2.43 -14.53
CA MET A 81 -18.37 -2.75 -13.28
C MET A 81 -17.55 -3.67 -12.39
N VAL A 82 -16.93 -4.72 -12.96
CA VAL A 82 -16.03 -5.63 -12.23
C VAL A 82 -14.81 -4.87 -11.69
N TYR A 83 -14.21 -4.01 -12.49
CA TYR A 83 -13.09 -3.17 -12.07
C TYR A 83 -13.45 -2.28 -10.88
N ASN A 84 -14.56 -1.51 -10.97
CA ASN A 84 -14.98 -0.62 -9.87
C ASN A 84 -15.40 -1.42 -8.61
N SER A 85 -16.01 -2.59 -8.77
CA SER A 85 -16.34 -3.48 -7.64
C SER A 85 -15.07 -3.97 -6.92
N ASN A 86 -14.06 -4.40 -7.67
CA ASN A 86 -12.78 -4.83 -7.11
C ASN A 86 -12.06 -3.67 -6.40
N LEU A 87 -12.09 -2.46 -6.98
CA LEU A 87 -11.52 -1.25 -6.36
C LEU A 87 -12.20 -0.94 -5.03
N ILE A 88 -13.53 -0.99 -4.97
CA ILE A 88 -14.27 -0.80 -3.71
C ILE A 88 -13.86 -1.87 -2.68
N GLY A 89 -13.76 -3.13 -3.10
CA GLY A 89 -13.28 -4.23 -2.24
C GLY A 89 -11.90 -3.92 -1.65
N THR A 90 -10.96 -3.51 -2.49
CA THR A 90 -9.60 -3.11 -2.08
C THR A 90 -9.62 -1.98 -1.04
N LEU A 91 -10.41 -0.92 -1.27
CA LEU A 91 -10.53 0.20 -0.33
C LEU A 91 -11.17 -0.22 1.00
N LEU A 92 -12.13 -1.14 0.98
CA LEU A 92 -12.70 -1.71 2.22
C LEU A 92 -11.66 -2.54 2.99
N ASP A 93 -10.84 -3.32 2.31
CA ASP A 93 -9.74 -4.07 2.92
C ASP A 93 -8.72 -3.12 3.57
N GLU A 94 -8.40 -2.00 2.92
CA GLU A 94 -7.55 -0.94 3.50
C GLU A 94 -8.15 -0.38 4.79
N VAL A 95 -9.46 -0.07 4.81
CA VAL A 95 -10.17 0.40 6.01
C VAL A 95 -10.12 -0.63 7.14
N MET A 96 -10.40 -1.88 6.83
CA MET A 96 -10.38 -2.97 7.82
C MET A 96 -9.00 -3.15 8.44
N MET A 97 -7.95 -3.07 7.62
CA MET A 97 -6.57 -3.14 8.09
C MET A 97 -6.18 -1.93 8.93
N PHE A 98 -6.62 -0.74 8.53
CA PHE A 98 -6.31 0.50 9.23
C PHE A 98 -6.98 0.59 10.59
N THR A 99 -8.25 0.21 10.70
CA THR A 99 -9.01 0.29 11.94
C THR A 99 -8.58 -0.70 13.01
N GLY A 100 -7.66 -1.64 12.68
CA GLY A 100 -7.26 -2.71 13.60
C GLY A 100 -8.36 -3.76 13.76
N ALA A 101 -9.44 -3.68 13.00
CA ALA A 101 -10.47 -4.72 12.96
C ALA A 101 -9.90 -6.08 12.53
N SER A 102 -8.68 -6.06 11.96
CA SER A 102 -7.87 -7.26 11.71
C SER A 102 -7.30 -7.93 12.97
N GLU A 103 -7.40 -7.31 14.18
CA GLU A 103 -7.10 -8.02 15.44
C GLU A 103 -8.06 -9.19 15.70
N PHE A 104 -9.21 -9.21 15.02
CA PHE A 104 -10.11 -10.37 14.96
C PHE A 104 -9.68 -11.39 13.89
N GLY A 105 -8.35 -11.61 13.71
CA GLY A 105 -7.82 -12.71 12.93
C GLY A 105 -8.47 -12.82 11.54
N HIS A 106 -8.16 -11.90 10.62
CA HIS A 106 -8.49 -12.12 9.22
C HIS A 106 -7.89 -13.47 8.82
N LYS A 107 -8.75 -14.45 8.61
CA LYS A 107 -8.37 -15.74 8.09
C LYS A 107 -7.87 -15.48 6.67
N LEU A 108 -6.54 -15.51 6.50
CA LEU A 108 -5.92 -15.36 5.17
C LEU A 108 -6.57 -16.37 4.21
N TRP A 109 -6.97 -15.91 3.06
CA TRP A 109 -7.51 -16.77 2.01
C TRP A 109 -6.36 -17.35 1.21
N MET A 110 -5.84 -18.44 1.74
CA MET A 110 -4.68 -19.13 1.16
C MET A 110 -5.08 -19.82 -0.15
N GLU A 111 -4.63 -19.28 -1.27
CA GLU A 111 -4.78 -19.89 -2.60
C GLU A 111 -3.41 -20.08 -3.26
N SER A 112 -3.35 -21.05 -4.19
CA SER A 112 -2.15 -21.30 -4.98
C SER A 112 -2.22 -20.52 -6.27
N PHE A 113 -1.21 -19.68 -6.56
CA PHE A 113 -1.16 -18.89 -7.79
C PHE A 113 0.28 -18.68 -8.29
N SER A 114 0.41 -18.35 -9.58
CA SER A 114 1.71 -18.00 -10.16
C SER A 114 2.03 -16.51 -9.91
N PRO A 115 3.17 -16.19 -9.24
CA PRO A 115 3.60 -14.80 -9.06
C PRO A 115 3.84 -14.09 -10.39
N ASN A 116 4.35 -14.79 -11.40
CA ASN A 116 4.54 -14.24 -12.75
C ASN A 116 3.22 -13.77 -13.36
N ALA A 117 2.17 -14.59 -13.24
CA ALA A 117 0.84 -14.26 -13.77
C ALA A 117 0.23 -13.06 -13.03
N LEU A 118 0.41 -12.98 -11.70
CA LEU A 118 -0.03 -11.84 -10.89
C LEU A 118 0.69 -10.56 -11.30
N CYS A 119 2.03 -10.58 -11.39
CA CYS A 119 2.82 -9.42 -11.80
C CYS A 119 2.43 -8.91 -13.18
N ARG A 120 2.24 -9.79 -14.17
CA ARG A 120 1.77 -9.41 -15.51
C ARG A 120 0.41 -8.72 -15.45
N ARG A 121 -0.55 -9.29 -14.71
CA ARG A 121 -1.89 -8.72 -14.58
C ARG A 121 -1.87 -7.33 -13.92
N CYS A 122 -1.11 -7.14 -12.84
CA CYS A 122 -0.96 -5.83 -12.20
C CYS A 122 -0.37 -4.80 -13.17
N LEU A 123 0.57 -5.20 -14.02
CA LEU A 123 1.18 -4.34 -15.01
C LEU A 123 0.20 -3.97 -16.13
N GLU A 124 -0.55 -4.95 -16.67
CA GLU A 124 -1.55 -4.76 -17.71
C GLU A 124 -2.72 -3.87 -17.24
N ALA A 125 -3.19 -4.05 -16.01
CA ALA A 125 -4.26 -3.24 -15.44
C ALA A 125 -3.90 -1.75 -15.35
N ASN A 126 -2.61 -1.43 -15.16
CA ASN A 126 -2.13 -0.05 -15.06
C ASN A 126 -1.68 0.55 -16.42
N MET A 127 -1.60 -0.25 -17.49
CA MET A 127 -1.19 0.23 -18.82
C MET A 127 -2.09 1.37 -19.32
N GLN A 128 -3.40 1.26 -19.16
CA GLN A 128 -4.35 2.25 -19.66
C GLN A 128 -4.19 3.63 -19.01
N SER A 129 -3.82 3.68 -17.74
CA SER A 129 -3.61 4.94 -17.01
C SER A 129 -2.36 5.69 -17.49
N ILE A 130 -1.38 4.99 -18.08
CA ILE A 130 -0.08 5.54 -18.47
C ILE A 130 -0.07 5.93 -19.96
N TYR A 131 -0.80 5.21 -20.82
CA TYR A 131 -0.73 5.36 -22.27
C TYR A 131 -1.11 6.75 -22.79
N HIS A 132 -1.84 7.54 -22.02
CA HIS A 132 -2.32 8.83 -22.50
C HIS A 132 -1.47 10.04 -22.08
N GLN A 133 -0.46 9.91 -21.23
CA GLN A 133 0.21 11.08 -20.66
C GLN A 133 1.74 11.02 -20.49
N LYS A 134 2.39 9.85 -20.62
CA LYS A 134 3.83 9.72 -20.25
C LYS A 134 4.63 8.84 -21.21
N SER A 135 5.90 9.21 -21.45
CA SER A 135 6.88 8.39 -22.20
C SER A 135 7.49 7.32 -21.29
N VAL A 136 6.64 6.46 -20.70
CA VAL A 136 7.07 5.42 -19.77
C VAL A 136 6.86 4.05 -20.41
N ARG A 137 7.89 3.20 -20.35
CA ARG A 137 7.83 1.80 -20.79
C ARG A 137 7.58 0.90 -19.59
N LEU A 138 6.58 0.02 -19.68
CA LEU A 138 6.32 -1.02 -18.70
C LEU A 138 7.00 -2.32 -19.14
N VAL A 139 7.77 -2.94 -18.25
CA VAL A 139 8.54 -4.16 -18.52
C VAL A 139 8.23 -5.21 -17.46
N PHE A 140 7.84 -6.40 -17.90
CA PHE A 140 7.81 -7.58 -17.03
C PHE A 140 9.13 -8.34 -17.19
N GLN A 141 9.89 -8.47 -16.11
CA GLN A 141 11.12 -9.23 -16.07
C GLN A 141 10.85 -10.64 -15.53
N ARG A 142 10.95 -11.63 -16.40
CA ARG A 142 10.73 -13.01 -16.05
C ARG A 142 12.03 -13.65 -15.53
N GLU A 143 12.08 -13.96 -14.23
CA GLU A 143 13.21 -14.64 -13.59
C GLU A 143 12.84 -16.04 -13.07
N LEU A 144 11.55 -16.29 -12.82
CA LEU A 144 11.02 -17.59 -12.38
C LEU A 144 10.35 -18.33 -13.53
N SER A 145 10.23 -19.65 -13.38
CA SER A 145 9.39 -20.47 -14.26
C SER A 145 7.91 -20.06 -14.13
N ASP A 146 7.13 -20.15 -15.21
CA ASP A 146 5.67 -19.92 -15.17
C ASP A 146 4.95 -21.04 -14.40
N GLU A 147 5.61 -22.19 -14.18
CA GLU A 147 5.14 -23.30 -13.34
C GLU A 147 5.46 -23.10 -11.85
N PHE A 148 6.09 -21.99 -11.47
CA PHE A 148 6.34 -21.67 -10.08
C PHE A 148 5.06 -21.13 -9.44
N PHE A 149 4.62 -21.77 -8.36
CA PHE A 149 3.42 -21.41 -7.61
C PHE A 149 3.78 -21.16 -6.14
N ILE A 150 3.09 -20.18 -5.55
CA ILE A 150 3.12 -19.93 -4.10
C ILE A 150 1.73 -20.10 -3.52
N LYS A 151 1.65 -20.36 -2.23
CA LYS A 151 0.38 -20.46 -1.50
C LYS A 151 0.32 -19.37 -0.44
N THR A 152 -0.47 -18.34 -0.70
CA THR A 152 -0.71 -17.23 0.22
C THR A 152 -2.01 -16.51 -0.18
N ASP A 153 -2.35 -15.42 0.49
CA ASP A 153 -3.51 -14.60 0.12
C ASP A 153 -3.18 -13.77 -1.13
N ARG A 154 -3.65 -14.26 -2.27
CA ARG A 154 -3.40 -13.64 -3.58
C ARG A 154 -3.93 -12.22 -3.65
N HIS A 155 -5.11 -11.95 -3.05
CA HIS A 155 -5.74 -10.63 -3.13
C HIS A 155 -4.89 -9.57 -2.42
N LEU A 156 -4.37 -9.89 -1.23
CA LEU A 156 -3.48 -9.01 -0.49
C LEU A 156 -2.13 -8.79 -1.20
N VAL A 157 -1.59 -9.82 -1.84
CA VAL A 157 -0.37 -9.65 -2.66
C VAL A 157 -0.64 -8.74 -3.86
N GLU A 158 -1.77 -8.94 -4.55
CA GLU A 158 -2.18 -8.11 -5.68
C GLU A 158 -2.41 -6.65 -5.29
N LEU A 159 -3.01 -6.40 -4.12
CA LEU A 159 -3.17 -5.07 -3.54
C LEU A 159 -1.81 -4.36 -3.40
N ILE A 160 -0.85 -5.00 -2.71
CA ILE A 160 0.49 -4.41 -2.52
C ILE A 160 1.16 -4.12 -3.87
N VAL A 161 1.21 -5.12 -4.74
CA VAL A 161 1.90 -4.99 -6.03
C VAL A 161 1.27 -3.90 -6.90
N SER A 162 -0.05 -3.80 -6.95
CA SER A 162 -0.76 -2.75 -7.68
C SER A 162 -0.44 -1.35 -7.14
N LYS A 163 -0.44 -1.17 -5.81
CA LYS A 163 -0.06 0.11 -5.18
C LYS A 163 1.40 0.48 -5.49
N LEU A 164 2.33 -0.48 -5.49
CA LEU A 164 3.72 -0.23 -5.87
C LEU A 164 3.86 0.20 -7.33
N VAL A 165 3.10 -0.43 -8.24
CA VAL A 165 3.08 -0.05 -9.67
C VAL A 165 2.50 1.34 -9.85
N ILE A 166 1.38 1.67 -9.17
CA ILE A 166 0.76 3.00 -9.22
C ILE A 166 1.74 4.07 -8.73
N ASN A 167 2.45 3.82 -7.62
CA ASN A 167 3.46 4.74 -7.11
C ASN A 167 4.61 4.93 -8.11
N ALA A 168 5.12 3.86 -8.70
CA ALA A 168 6.14 3.94 -9.76
C ALA A 168 5.65 4.80 -10.94
N CYS A 169 4.39 4.63 -11.35
CA CYS A 169 3.76 5.43 -12.41
C CYS A 169 3.62 6.91 -12.03
N LYS A 170 3.28 7.20 -10.78
CA LYS A 170 3.12 8.57 -10.26
C LYS A 170 4.45 9.33 -10.33
N PHE A 171 5.56 8.68 -9.96
CA PHE A 171 6.87 9.31 -9.80
C PHE A 171 7.82 9.13 -11.00
N THR A 172 7.38 8.48 -12.09
CA THR A 172 8.16 8.34 -13.31
C THR A 172 7.49 9.10 -14.44
N GLU A 173 8.09 10.20 -14.90
CA GLU A 173 7.59 10.97 -16.06
C GLU A 173 8.07 10.38 -17.38
N GLN A 174 9.29 9.93 -17.42
CA GLN A 174 9.94 9.30 -18.58
C GLN A 174 10.85 8.17 -18.13
N GLY A 175 10.92 7.09 -18.92
CA GLY A 175 11.81 5.98 -18.64
C GLY A 175 11.13 4.63 -18.60
N THR A 176 11.46 3.81 -17.58
CA THR A 176 11.01 2.43 -17.53
C THR A 176 10.55 2.08 -16.12
N ILE A 177 9.43 1.36 -16.04
CA ILE A 177 8.96 0.69 -14.82
C ILE A 177 9.07 -0.80 -15.08
N THR A 178 9.81 -1.50 -14.23
CA THR A 178 10.06 -2.93 -14.34
C THR A 178 9.45 -3.64 -13.15
N ILE A 179 8.66 -4.67 -13.39
CA ILE A 179 8.16 -5.58 -12.38
C ILE A 179 8.73 -6.97 -12.62
N GLY A 180 9.11 -7.66 -11.56
CA GLY A 180 9.60 -9.03 -11.63
C GLY A 180 9.50 -9.73 -10.28
N CYS A 181 9.83 -11.03 -10.29
CA CYS A 181 9.90 -11.81 -9.07
C CYS A 181 11.01 -12.86 -9.15
N ASN A 182 11.67 -13.10 -8.02
CA ASN A 182 12.72 -14.11 -7.88
C ASN A 182 12.79 -14.69 -6.46
N THR A 183 13.64 -15.70 -6.28
CA THR A 183 13.90 -16.36 -4.99
C THR A 183 15.36 -16.23 -4.55
N THR A 184 16.10 -15.28 -5.13
CA THR A 184 17.55 -15.17 -4.93
C THR A 184 17.92 -14.36 -3.70
N THR A 185 17.04 -13.52 -3.20
CA THR A 185 17.33 -12.60 -2.08
C THR A 185 17.49 -13.36 -0.76
N ARG A 186 16.64 -14.35 -0.50
CA ARG A 186 16.70 -15.23 0.68
C ARG A 186 16.25 -16.65 0.30
N PRO A 187 16.92 -17.72 0.78
CA PRO A 187 16.40 -19.09 0.65
C PRO A 187 14.99 -19.16 1.26
N ASP A 188 14.10 -19.93 0.61
CA ASP A 188 12.71 -20.12 1.03
C ASP A 188 11.84 -18.85 1.09
N TRP A 189 12.26 -17.79 0.39
CA TRP A 189 11.52 -16.55 0.26
C TRP A 189 11.34 -16.15 -1.20
N LEU A 190 10.13 -15.66 -1.52
CA LEU A 190 9.84 -15.00 -2.80
C LEU A 190 10.05 -13.49 -2.63
N THR A 191 10.76 -12.89 -3.56
CA THR A 191 10.83 -11.44 -3.69
C THR A 191 10.08 -11.00 -4.94
N ILE A 192 9.03 -10.20 -4.79
CA ILE A 192 8.39 -9.46 -5.88
C ILE A 192 8.91 -8.03 -5.81
N TYR A 193 9.41 -7.50 -6.92
CA TYR A 193 9.95 -6.16 -6.94
C TYR A 193 9.33 -5.30 -8.04
N VAL A 194 9.23 -4.01 -7.75
CA VAL A 194 8.87 -2.95 -8.71
C VAL A 194 10.00 -1.94 -8.71
N CYS A 195 10.61 -1.75 -9.89
CA CYS A 195 11.68 -0.78 -10.11
C CYS A 195 11.20 0.30 -11.05
N ASP A 196 11.54 1.54 -10.76
CA ASP A 196 11.34 2.65 -11.66
C ASP A 196 12.68 3.37 -11.97
N THR A 197 12.67 4.18 -13.01
CA THR A 197 13.78 5.06 -13.37
C THR A 197 13.44 6.53 -13.13
N GLY A 198 12.57 6.79 -12.17
CA GLY A 198 12.15 8.14 -11.76
C GLY A 198 13.20 8.86 -10.91
N GLY A 199 12.77 9.90 -10.22
CA GLY A 199 13.65 10.74 -9.42
C GLY A 199 14.24 10.09 -8.16
N GLY A 200 13.84 8.85 -7.85
CA GLY A 200 14.25 8.17 -6.61
C GLY A 200 13.59 8.77 -5.36
N ILE A 201 13.98 8.26 -4.19
CA ILE A 201 13.49 8.74 -2.90
C ILE A 201 14.55 9.67 -2.29
N PRO A 202 14.22 10.95 -2.00
CA PRO A 202 15.10 11.88 -1.33
C PRO A 202 15.63 11.32 0.00
N GLU A 203 16.91 11.56 0.30
CA GLU A 203 17.59 10.99 1.46
C GLU A 203 16.88 11.32 2.78
N ASN A 204 16.39 12.54 2.92
CA ASN A 204 15.63 13.00 4.10
C ASN A 204 14.27 12.30 4.28
N ARG A 205 13.72 11.66 3.23
CA ARG A 205 12.45 10.91 3.27
C ARG A 205 12.63 9.40 3.42
N ARG A 206 13.83 8.85 3.23
CA ARG A 206 14.07 7.39 3.29
C ARG A 206 13.71 6.80 4.63
N ASN A 207 14.06 7.49 5.72
CA ASN A 207 13.79 7.02 7.09
C ASN A 207 12.29 7.08 7.45
N SER A 208 11.54 8.03 6.86
CA SER A 208 10.11 8.21 7.13
C SER A 208 9.19 7.50 6.12
N LEU A 209 9.75 6.87 5.09
CA LEU A 209 9.02 6.26 3.97
C LEU A 209 7.85 5.35 4.39
N PHE A 210 7.97 4.68 5.53
CA PHE A 210 6.98 3.76 6.07
C PHE A 210 6.43 4.21 7.42
N SER A 211 6.78 5.40 7.89
CA SER A 211 6.47 5.87 9.25
C SER A 211 5.31 6.86 9.30
N TYR A 212 4.48 6.91 8.25
CA TYR A 212 3.31 7.80 8.18
C TYR A 212 2.46 7.78 9.47
N PHE A 213 2.36 6.62 10.13
CA PHE A 213 1.64 6.47 11.39
C PHE A 213 2.50 6.69 12.65
N GLU A 214 3.83 6.69 12.52
CA GLU A 214 4.76 6.80 13.65
C GLU A 214 5.20 8.25 13.87
N GLU A 215 5.49 8.98 12.79
CA GLU A 215 5.97 10.36 12.81
C GLU A 215 5.29 11.19 11.70
N PRO A 216 4.04 11.59 11.86
CA PRO A 216 3.38 12.42 10.85
C PRO A 216 3.94 13.83 10.86
N ASP A 217 4.50 14.24 9.75
CA ASP A 217 4.82 15.63 9.45
C ASP A 217 3.68 16.24 8.63
N ASP A 218 3.42 17.55 8.75
CA ASP A 218 2.31 18.24 8.05
C ASP A 218 2.47 18.26 6.51
N LEU A 219 3.56 17.67 5.99
CA LEU A 219 3.94 17.59 4.57
C LEU A 219 3.84 16.16 3.99
N GLN A 220 3.15 15.24 4.66
CA GLN A 220 3.11 13.84 4.22
C GLN A 220 2.21 13.63 3.01
N ASP A 221 2.75 12.95 2.00
CA ASP A 221 2.11 12.64 0.73
C ASP A 221 1.21 11.39 0.85
N GLU A 222 0.15 11.31 0.02
CA GLU A 222 -0.68 10.10 -0.13
C GLU A 222 0.14 8.82 -0.39
N ALA A 223 1.28 8.96 -1.10
CA ALA A 223 2.18 7.84 -1.38
C ALA A 223 2.82 7.23 -0.11
N GLU A 224 3.09 8.03 0.92
CA GLU A 224 3.65 7.55 2.19
C GLU A 224 2.59 6.78 2.99
N LEU A 225 1.33 7.20 2.92
CA LEU A 225 0.19 6.48 3.48
C LEU A 225 0.04 5.10 2.82
N ASP A 226 0.02 5.05 1.49
CA ASP A 226 -0.09 3.81 0.71
C ASP A 226 1.03 2.82 1.05
N LEU A 227 2.28 3.29 1.15
CA LEU A 227 3.42 2.44 1.49
C LEU A 227 3.36 1.92 2.94
N SER A 228 2.88 2.73 3.88
CA SER A 228 2.68 2.32 5.27
C SER A 228 1.61 1.23 5.39
N ILE A 229 0.51 1.34 4.64
CA ILE A 229 -0.52 0.31 4.53
C ILE A 229 0.08 -0.96 3.91
N CYS A 230 0.76 -0.85 2.78
CA CYS A 230 1.41 -1.99 2.11
C CYS A 230 2.38 -2.73 3.04
N ARG A 231 3.17 -2.00 3.84
CA ARG A 231 4.08 -2.60 4.83
C ARG A 231 3.34 -3.39 5.90
N ARG A 232 2.21 -2.88 6.38
CA ARG A 232 1.36 -3.56 7.37
C ARG A 232 0.73 -4.82 6.79
N VAL A 233 0.23 -4.75 5.55
CA VAL A 233 -0.31 -5.90 4.81
C VAL A 233 0.77 -6.96 4.60
N ALA A 234 1.97 -6.57 4.18
CA ALA A 234 3.09 -7.50 4.01
C ALA A 234 3.42 -8.25 5.31
N LYS A 235 3.42 -7.55 6.47
CA LYS A 235 3.60 -8.18 7.79
C LYS A 235 2.49 -9.19 8.11
N ASN A 236 1.23 -8.90 7.77
CA ASN A 236 0.11 -9.82 7.99
C ASN A 236 0.25 -11.10 7.14
N LEU A 237 0.88 -11.01 5.96
CA LEU A 237 1.25 -12.15 5.12
C LEU A 237 2.48 -12.91 5.62
N GLY A 238 3.05 -12.53 6.77
CA GLY A 238 4.31 -13.09 7.29
C GLY A 238 5.55 -12.60 6.56
N GLY A 239 5.41 -11.60 5.69
CA GLY A 239 6.45 -11.03 4.87
C GLY A 239 6.92 -9.63 5.29
N GLU A 240 7.62 -8.98 4.42
CA GLU A 240 8.12 -7.60 4.61
C GLU A 240 8.05 -6.81 3.31
N LEU A 241 7.88 -5.49 3.45
CA LEU A 241 8.06 -4.52 2.36
C LEU A 241 9.31 -3.70 2.63
N GLN A 242 10.23 -3.67 1.67
CA GLN A 242 11.51 -3.00 1.79
C GLN A 242 11.77 -2.07 0.60
N TYR A 243 12.55 -1.02 0.85
CA TYR A 243 13.18 -0.17 -0.16
C TYR A 243 14.63 -0.64 -0.35
N ASP A 244 15.06 -0.76 -1.61
CA ASP A 244 16.44 -1.12 -1.94
C ASP A 244 17.31 0.15 -2.00
N GLU A 245 18.06 0.41 -0.93
CA GLU A 245 18.98 1.56 -0.84
C GLU A 245 20.15 1.48 -1.85
N GLY A 246 20.47 0.28 -2.32
CA GLY A 246 21.54 0.04 -3.31
C GLY A 246 21.13 0.37 -4.74
N TYR A 247 19.83 0.53 -5.01
CA TYR A 247 19.35 0.83 -6.35
C TYR A 247 19.47 2.31 -6.68
N GLN A 248 20.31 2.66 -7.68
CA GLN A 248 20.70 4.04 -7.99
C GLN A 248 19.98 4.64 -9.21
N GLN A 249 19.18 3.85 -9.94
CA GLN A 249 18.55 4.30 -11.19
C GLN A 249 17.15 4.92 -11.00
N GLY A 250 16.69 5.04 -9.77
CA GLY A 250 15.34 5.48 -9.38
C GLY A 250 14.94 4.85 -8.06
N THR A 251 13.74 4.23 -8.02
CA THR A 251 13.25 3.53 -6.83
C THR A 251 13.11 2.03 -7.11
N ARG A 252 13.52 1.19 -6.16
CA ARG A 252 13.20 -0.23 -6.13
C ARG A 252 12.50 -0.58 -4.82
N MET A 253 11.24 -1.02 -4.93
CA MET A 253 10.47 -1.54 -3.80
C MET A 253 10.37 -3.05 -3.91
N MET A 254 10.54 -3.75 -2.78
CA MET A 254 10.58 -5.22 -2.71
C MET A 254 9.57 -5.73 -1.68
N LEU A 255 8.62 -6.55 -2.14
CA LEU A 255 7.75 -7.35 -1.29
C LEU A 255 8.39 -8.72 -1.14
N ILE A 256 8.72 -9.09 0.08
CA ILE A 256 9.40 -10.34 0.42
C ILE A 256 8.42 -11.22 1.20
N LEU A 257 8.10 -12.39 0.67
CA LEU A 257 7.10 -13.31 1.20
C LEU A 257 7.70 -14.68 1.49
N PRO A 258 7.35 -15.35 2.60
CA PRO A 258 7.81 -16.71 2.86
C PRO A 258 7.17 -17.69 1.87
N LEU A 259 7.97 -18.69 1.44
CA LEU A 259 7.48 -19.83 0.67
C LEU A 259 6.99 -20.90 1.67
N HIS A 260 5.68 -21.15 1.70
CA HIS A 260 5.05 -22.17 2.54
C HIS A 260 4.65 -23.39 1.71
#